data_15b5ea29c86e59d8251b763dffa62837
#
_entry.id   15b5ea29c86e59d8251b763dffa62837
#
_cell.length_a   1.000
_cell.length_b   1.000
_cell.length_c   1.000
_cell.angle_alpha   90.00
_cell.angle_beta   90.00
_cell.angle_gamma   90.00
#
_symmetry.space_group_name_H-M   'P 1'
#
loop_
_entity.id
_entity.type
_entity.pdbx_description
1 polymer ?
#
loop_
_entity_poly.entity_id
_entity_poly.type
_entity_poly.pdbx_seq_one_letter_code
_entity_poly.pdbx_strand_id
1 'polypeptide(L)'
;METKRQDNETNIEEKQKSSGAAREILSWVLTFALAIGAAFLIKNYLIINADVPTGSMENTIMPGDRLIGNRLAFLKSTPERGDVVIFHYPDDEEELYVKRVIGLPGEEVRIEDGKIYIDGDETPLEEDYLKEEWTVATGPYLFEVPDDCYLVLGDNRNDSWDARYWDNKYVSIDK
;
A
#
# COMPACT_ATOMS: atom_id res chain seq x y z
N MET A 1 -14.39 25.21 70.23
CA MET A 1 -13.13 25.29 69.43
C MET A 1 -12.90 24.02 68.59
N GLU A 2 -13.37 22.87 69.01
CA GLU A 2 -13.25 21.57 68.30
C GLU A 2 -14.03 21.49 66.98
N THR A 3 -15.26 21.98 66.91
CA THR A 3 -16.13 21.90 65.75
C THR A 3 -15.53 22.57 64.49
N LYS A 4 -14.86 23.75 64.66
CA LYS A 4 -14.19 24.41 63.52
C LYS A 4 -12.94 23.70 63.01
N ARG A 5 -12.36 22.82 63.82
CA ARG A 5 -11.18 22.05 63.44
C ARG A 5 -11.59 20.82 62.61
N GLN A 6 -12.67 20.17 62.97
CA GLN A 6 -13.26 19.05 62.24
C GLN A 6 -13.78 19.47 60.87
N ASP A 7 -14.47 20.66 60.77
CA ASP A 7 -14.94 21.18 59.48
C ASP A 7 -13.79 21.54 58.53
N ASN A 8 -12.63 21.95 59.05
CA ASN A 8 -11.46 22.30 58.23
C ASN A 8 -10.70 21.03 57.77
N GLU A 9 -10.63 19.98 58.55
CA GLU A 9 -10.01 18.70 58.20
C GLU A 9 -10.84 17.97 57.13
N THR A 10 -12.16 17.88 57.27
CA THR A 10 -13.05 17.33 56.25
C THR A 10 -13.02 18.08 54.93
N ASN A 11 -12.94 19.39 54.93
CA ASN A 11 -12.81 20.22 53.71
C ASN A 11 -11.46 20.00 53.01
N ILE A 12 -10.38 19.73 53.73
CA ILE A 12 -9.05 19.46 53.19
C ILE A 12 -9.02 18.06 52.55
N GLU A 13 -9.62 17.06 53.21
CA GLU A 13 -9.71 15.68 52.68
C GLU A 13 -10.60 15.58 51.43
N GLU A 14 -11.73 16.30 51.39
CA GLU A 14 -12.58 16.37 50.21
C GLU A 14 -11.88 17.05 49.05
N LYS A 15 -11.11 18.11 49.28
CA LYS A 15 -10.36 18.85 48.27
C LYS A 15 -9.18 18.03 47.76
N GLN A 16 -8.51 17.25 48.57
CA GLN A 16 -7.46 16.30 48.14
C GLN A 16 -8.01 15.15 47.33
N LYS A 17 -9.17 14.59 47.72
CA LYS A 17 -9.84 13.50 47.03
C LYS A 17 -10.37 13.93 45.66
N SER A 18 -10.91 15.16 45.56
CA SER A 18 -11.37 15.72 44.28
C SER A 18 -10.21 16.06 43.35
N SER A 19 -9.06 16.51 43.86
CA SER A 19 -7.86 16.75 43.03
C SER A 19 -7.20 15.48 42.51
N GLY A 20 -7.28 14.39 43.27
CA GLY A 20 -6.84 13.06 42.85
C GLY A 20 -7.67 12.51 41.70
N ALA A 21 -9.00 12.55 41.84
CA ALA A 21 -9.93 12.12 40.82
C ALA A 21 -9.81 12.94 39.52
N ALA A 22 -9.64 14.26 39.63
CA ALA A 22 -9.45 15.11 38.47
C ALA A 22 -8.14 14.80 37.71
N ARG A 23 -7.06 14.50 38.41
CA ARG A 23 -5.79 14.07 37.80
C ARG A 23 -5.91 12.71 37.10
N GLU A 24 -6.63 11.79 37.72
CA GLU A 24 -6.87 10.46 37.14
C GLU A 24 -7.71 10.55 35.86
N ILE A 25 -8.79 11.32 35.88
CA ILE A 25 -9.63 11.60 34.70
C ILE A 25 -8.79 12.25 33.60
N LEU A 26 -7.99 13.27 33.94
CA LEU A 26 -7.12 13.94 32.98
C LEU A 26 -6.10 12.98 32.37
N SER A 27 -5.52 12.06 33.15
CA SER A 27 -4.59 11.02 32.68
C SER A 27 -5.26 10.10 31.66
N TRP A 28 -6.46 9.63 31.94
CA TRP A 28 -7.25 8.81 31.01
C TRP A 28 -7.58 9.57 29.73
N VAL A 29 -8.03 10.82 29.83
CA VAL A 29 -8.33 11.66 28.66
C VAL A 29 -7.10 11.85 27.78
N LEU A 30 -5.93 12.13 28.36
CA LEU A 30 -4.67 12.26 27.64
C LEU A 30 -4.26 10.95 26.97
N THR A 31 -4.42 9.82 27.66
CA THR A 31 -4.10 8.49 27.11
C THR A 31 -4.97 8.16 25.91
N PHE A 32 -6.29 8.38 26.02
CA PHE A 32 -7.21 8.18 24.89
C PHE A 32 -6.93 9.15 23.73
N ALA A 33 -6.66 10.41 24.01
CA ALA A 33 -6.33 11.39 22.98
C ALA A 33 -5.05 11.02 22.23
N LEU A 34 -4.04 10.53 22.95
CA LEU A 34 -2.77 10.07 22.36
C LEU A 34 -2.97 8.80 21.53
N ALA A 35 -3.78 7.84 22.01
CA ALA A 35 -4.11 6.63 21.28
C ALA A 35 -4.88 6.93 19.98
N ILE A 36 -5.87 7.82 20.03
CA ILE A 36 -6.63 8.27 18.86
C ILE A 36 -5.72 8.99 17.86
N GLY A 37 -4.85 9.88 18.36
CA GLY A 37 -3.86 10.57 17.52
C GLY A 37 -2.89 9.61 16.83
N ALA A 38 -2.38 8.63 17.57
CA ALA A 38 -1.52 7.59 17.02
C ALA A 38 -2.24 6.74 15.95
N ALA A 39 -3.47 6.31 16.23
CA ALA A 39 -4.28 5.56 15.27
C ALA A 39 -4.56 6.35 13.98
N PHE A 40 -4.83 7.65 14.11
CA PHE A 40 -5.01 8.55 12.97
C PHE A 40 -3.74 8.68 12.12
N LEU A 41 -2.57 8.84 12.77
CA LEU A 41 -1.29 8.90 12.07
C LEU A 41 -0.98 7.58 11.34
N ILE A 42 -1.19 6.44 12.01
CA ILE A 42 -0.99 5.12 11.41
C ILE A 42 -1.88 4.97 10.17
N LYS A 43 -3.17 5.25 10.30
CA LYS A 43 -4.13 5.10 9.21
C LYS A 43 -3.79 5.97 8.00
N ASN A 44 -3.35 7.21 8.21
CA ASN A 44 -3.18 8.16 7.10
C ASN A 44 -1.78 8.12 6.48
N TYR A 45 -0.74 7.75 7.26
CA TYR A 45 0.65 7.86 6.81
C TYR A 45 1.37 6.52 6.64
N LEU A 46 0.87 5.44 7.28
CA LEU A 46 1.56 4.15 7.24
C LEU A 46 0.82 3.11 6.39
N ILE A 47 -0.50 3.22 6.26
CA ILE A 47 -1.32 2.17 5.67
C ILE A 47 -2.11 2.71 4.48
N ILE A 48 -2.14 1.94 3.39
CA ILE A 48 -3.12 2.07 2.30
C ILE A 48 -4.14 0.96 2.46
N ASN A 49 -5.43 1.31 2.46
CA ASN A 49 -6.51 0.33 2.33
C ASN A 49 -7.05 0.43 0.90
N ALA A 50 -7.03 -0.68 0.19
CA ALA A 50 -7.57 -0.77 -1.16
C ALA A 50 -8.53 -1.97 -1.25
N ASP A 51 -9.73 -1.73 -1.76
CA ASP A 51 -10.65 -2.80 -2.14
C ASP A 51 -10.33 -3.23 -3.58
N VAL A 52 -10.38 -4.52 -3.88
CA VAL A 52 -10.04 -5.09 -5.19
C VAL A 52 -11.32 -5.33 -5.98
N PRO A 53 -11.70 -4.45 -6.92
CA PRO A 53 -12.94 -4.60 -7.69
C PRO A 53 -12.79 -5.51 -8.91
N THR A 54 -11.57 -5.75 -9.41
CA THR A 54 -11.30 -6.43 -10.68
C THR A 54 -10.47 -7.69 -10.52
N GLY A 55 -10.58 -8.60 -11.51
CA GLY A 55 -9.83 -9.86 -11.53
C GLY A 55 -8.43 -9.79 -12.15
N SER A 56 -7.87 -8.59 -12.34
CA SER A 56 -6.59 -8.43 -13.05
C SER A 56 -5.38 -9.09 -12.37
N MET A 57 -5.48 -9.38 -11.07
CA MET A 57 -4.46 -10.06 -10.26
C MET A 57 -4.94 -11.43 -9.77
N GLU A 58 -6.00 -11.98 -10.36
CA GLU A 58 -6.53 -13.30 -10.00
C GLU A 58 -5.46 -14.38 -10.06
N ASN A 59 -5.58 -15.34 -9.18
CA ASN A 59 -4.67 -16.32 -8.68
C ASN A 59 -3.83 -15.80 -7.49
N THR A 60 -3.36 -14.56 -7.52
CA THR A 60 -2.63 -13.92 -6.40
C THR A 60 -3.57 -13.13 -5.49
N ILE A 61 -4.46 -12.33 -6.08
CA ILE A 61 -5.41 -11.46 -5.37
C ILE A 61 -6.78 -11.58 -6.05
N MET A 62 -7.81 -11.89 -5.27
CA MET A 62 -9.14 -12.15 -5.79
C MET A 62 -10.03 -10.90 -5.78
N PRO A 63 -10.98 -10.78 -6.72
CA PRO A 63 -12.02 -9.75 -6.63
C PRO A 63 -12.78 -9.84 -5.30
N GLY A 64 -12.95 -8.70 -4.63
CA GLY A 64 -13.57 -8.61 -3.31
C GLY A 64 -12.60 -8.70 -2.13
N ASP A 65 -11.33 -9.00 -2.37
CA ASP A 65 -10.30 -8.92 -1.34
C ASP A 65 -10.10 -7.47 -0.89
N ARG A 66 -9.69 -7.33 0.37
CA ARG A 66 -9.25 -6.06 0.94
C ARG A 66 -7.77 -6.10 1.21
N LEU A 67 -7.02 -5.21 0.58
CA LEU A 67 -5.59 -5.10 0.72
C LEU A 67 -5.21 -4.08 1.79
N ILE A 68 -4.15 -4.39 2.50
CA ILE A 68 -3.47 -3.46 3.41
C ILE A 68 -2.05 -3.26 2.86
N GLY A 69 -1.85 -2.13 2.20
CA GLY A 69 -0.54 -1.73 1.70
C GLY A 69 0.28 -0.99 2.75
N ASN A 70 1.59 -1.20 2.74
CA ASN A 70 2.55 -0.49 3.58
C ASN A 70 3.14 0.70 2.80
N ARG A 71 2.77 1.93 3.16
CA ARG A 71 3.31 3.16 2.52
C ARG A 71 4.81 3.36 2.73
N LEU A 72 5.38 2.70 3.73
CA LEU A 72 6.80 2.86 4.07
C LEU A 72 7.68 1.77 3.46
N ALA A 73 7.09 0.83 2.69
CA ALA A 73 7.80 -0.33 2.16
C ALA A 73 9.06 0.09 1.37
N PHE A 74 8.93 1.13 0.55
CA PHE A 74 10.00 1.56 -0.35
C PHE A 74 10.70 2.86 0.06
N LEU A 75 10.60 3.30 1.34
CA LEU A 75 11.36 4.46 1.84
C LEU A 75 12.88 4.25 1.87
N LYS A 76 13.33 3.00 1.97
CA LYS A 76 14.76 2.64 2.08
C LYS A 76 15.20 1.60 1.05
N SER A 77 14.30 1.12 0.24
CA SER A 77 14.52 0.15 -0.82
C SER A 77 13.72 0.56 -2.03
N THR A 78 13.99 -0.03 -3.16
CA THR A 78 13.22 0.08 -4.39
C THR A 78 12.42 -1.21 -4.61
N PRO A 79 11.29 -1.16 -5.31
CA PRO A 79 10.59 -2.35 -5.76
C PRO A 79 11.51 -3.28 -6.56
N GLU A 80 11.42 -4.57 -6.29
CA GLU A 80 12.13 -5.62 -7.02
C GLU A 80 11.20 -6.27 -8.05
N ARG A 81 11.77 -6.93 -9.06
CA ARG A 81 10.99 -7.70 -10.02
C ARG A 81 10.21 -8.80 -9.29
N GLY A 82 8.92 -8.91 -9.58
CA GLY A 82 8.00 -9.83 -8.94
C GLY A 82 7.24 -9.24 -7.75
N ASP A 83 7.63 -8.07 -7.23
CA ASP A 83 6.86 -7.41 -6.18
C ASP A 83 5.46 -7.00 -6.67
N VAL A 84 4.47 -7.16 -5.80
CA VAL A 84 3.12 -6.64 -6.03
C VAL A 84 3.01 -5.25 -5.38
N VAL A 85 2.73 -4.25 -6.19
CA VAL A 85 2.72 -2.85 -5.77
C VAL A 85 1.33 -2.23 -5.92
N ILE A 86 1.00 -1.30 -5.01
CA ILE A 86 -0.15 -0.40 -5.09
C ILE A 86 0.39 0.97 -5.48
N PHE A 87 -0.13 1.54 -6.54
CA PHE A 87 0.35 2.81 -7.10
C PHE A 87 -0.81 3.63 -7.69
N HIS A 88 -0.56 4.90 -7.94
CA HIS A 88 -1.48 5.77 -8.67
C HIS A 88 -1.40 5.47 -10.17
N TYR A 89 -2.58 5.24 -10.79
CA TYR A 89 -2.67 4.92 -12.21
C TYR A 89 -2.10 6.07 -13.06
N PRO A 90 -1.16 5.81 -14.00
CA PRO A 90 -0.46 6.89 -14.70
C PRO A 90 -1.34 7.76 -15.61
N ASP A 91 -2.45 7.22 -16.11
CA ASP A 91 -3.39 7.98 -16.97
C ASP A 91 -4.51 8.66 -16.16
N ASP A 92 -4.70 8.26 -14.87
CA ASP A 92 -5.61 8.91 -13.90
C ASP A 92 -5.11 8.73 -12.47
N GLU A 93 -4.37 9.69 -11.96
CA GLU A 93 -3.74 9.64 -10.63
C GLU A 93 -4.73 9.65 -9.45
N GLU A 94 -6.02 9.84 -9.67
CA GLU A 94 -7.04 9.69 -8.62
C GLU A 94 -7.34 8.22 -8.33
N GLU A 95 -7.04 7.31 -9.26
CA GLU A 95 -7.26 5.88 -9.13
C GLU A 95 -6.03 5.14 -8.61
N LEU A 96 -6.26 4.17 -7.72
CA LEU A 96 -5.23 3.25 -7.22
C LEU A 96 -5.33 1.91 -7.95
N TYR A 97 -4.22 1.46 -8.51
CA TYR A 97 -4.08 0.17 -9.15
C TYR A 97 -3.15 -0.76 -8.36
N VAL A 98 -3.34 -2.05 -8.56
CA VAL A 98 -2.49 -3.10 -8.02
C VAL A 98 -2.00 -3.95 -9.17
N LYS A 99 -0.68 -4.04 -9.35
CA LYS A 99 -0.04 -4.85 -10.40
C LYS A 99 1.29 -5.41 -9.89
N ARG A 100 1.86 -6.32 -10.67
CA ARG A 100 3.18 -6.89 -10.41
C ARG A 100 4.25 -6.17 -11.22
N VAL A 101 5.38 -5.89 -10.57
CA VAL A 101 6.58 -5.33 -11.22
C VAL A 101 7.20 -6.37 -12.13
N ILE A 102 7.33 -6.04 -13.41
CA ILE A 102 7.92 -6.89 -14.44
C ILE A 102 9.21 -6.31 -14.98
N GLY A 103 9.22 -5.02 -15.35
CA GLY A 103 10.41 -4.32 -15.80
C GLY A 103 10.93 -3.37 -14.74
N LEU A 104 12.24 -3.40 -14.53
CA LEU A 104 12.95 -2.51 -13.61
C LEU A 104 13.48 -1.28 -14.38
N PRO A 105 13.85 -0.19 -13.66
CA PRO A 105 14.43 1.00 -14.25
C PRO A 105 15.61 0.69 -15.18
N GLY A 106 15.56 1.25 -16.39
CA GLY A 106 16.61 1.11 -17.40
C GLY A 106 16.59 -0.17 -18.23
N GLU A 107 15.67 -1.09 -17.97
CA GLU A 107 15.61 -2.39 -18.66
C GLU A 107 14.81 -2.32 -19.98
N GLU A 108 15.20 -3.16 -20.92
CA GLU A 108 14.41 -3.53 -22.07
C GLU A 108 13.55 -4.77 -21.76
N VAL A 109 12.23 -4.64 -21.89
CA VAL A 109 11.28 -5.76 -21.68
C VAL A 109 10.63 -6.10 -23.01
N ARG A 110 10.94 -7.28 -23.54
CA ARG A 110 10.32 -7.82 -24.74
C ARG A 110 9.27 -8.87 -24.38
N ILE A 111 8.08 -8.70 -24.93
CA ILE A 111 7.00 -9.67 -24.81
C ILE A 111 6.75 -10.29 -26.20
N GLU A 112 6.84 -11.60 -26.30
CA GLU A 112 6.64 -12.33 -27.53
C GLU A 112 6.06 -13.72 -27.25
N ASP A 113 5.00 -14.07 -27.97
CA ASP A 113 4.30 -15.36 -27.83
C ASP A 113 3.92 -15.71 -26.39
N GLY A 114 3.46 -14.71 -25.60
CA GLY A 114 3.07 -14.90 -24.21
C GLY A 114 4.23 -15.17 -23.25
N LYS A 115 5.45 -14.80 -23.62
CA LYS A 115 6.65 -14.90 -22.80
C LYS A 115 7.33 -13.54 -22.67
N ILE A 116 8.00 -13.32 -21.55
CA ILE A 116 8.72 -12.09 -21.24
C ILE A 116 10.22 -12.38 -21.27
N TYR A 117 10.96 -11.50 -21.91
CA TYR A 117 12.41 -11.52 -22.01
C TYR A 117 12.96 -10.17 -21.57
N ILE A 118 14.05 -10.17 -20.78
CA ILE A 118 14.66 -8.99 -20.19
C ILE A 118 16.04 -8.79 -20.80
N ASP A 119 16.34 -7.54 -21.20
CA ASP A 119 17.66 -7.10 -21.71
C ASP A 119 18.26 -8.01 -22.81
N GLY A 120 17.38 -8.54 -23.68
CA GLY A 120 17.79 -9.41 -24.76
C GLY A 120 18.16 -10.83 -24.36
N ASP A 121 17.89 -11.24 -23.10
CA ASP A 121 18.06 -12.65 -22.68
C ASP A 121 17.20 -13.56 -23.59
N GLU A 122 17.72 -14.73 -23.93
CA GLU A 122 17.01 -15.76 -24.70
C GLU A 122 16.13 -16.63 -23.79
N THR A 123 16.38 -16.62 -22.47
CA THR A 123 15.60 -17.36 -21.48
C THR A 123 14.44 -16.51 -21.01
N PRO A 124 13.19 -16.96 -21.17
CA PRO A 124 12.05 -16.21 -20.69
C PRO A 124 11.99 -16.17 -19.17
N LEU A 125 11.40 -15.10 -18.62
CA LEU A 125 11.09 -14.95 -17.21
C LEU A 125 10.21 -16.11 -16.75
N GLU A 126 10.55 -16.73 -15.60
CA GLU A 126 9.69 -17.72 -14.94
C GLU A 126 8.54 -17.00 -14.22
N GLU A 127 7.31 -17.42 -14.51
CA GLU A 127 6.09 -16.77 -14.06
C GLU A 127 5.08 -17.77 -13.51
N ASP A 128 5.38 -18.36 -12.36
CA ASP A 128 4.57 -19.39 -11.69
C ASP A 128 3.27 -18.84 -11.05
N TYR A 129 3.14 -17.52 -11.01
CA TYR A 129 1.98 -16.79 -10.47
C TYR A 129 0.85 -16.57 -11.49
N LEU A 130 1.05 -16.90 -12.78
CA LEU A 130 0.01 -16.70 -13.79
C LEU A 130 -1.24 -17.54 -13.48
N LYS A 131 -2.41 -16.92 -13.70
CA LYS A 131 -3.70 -17.59 -13.50
C LYS A 131 -3.89 -18.79 -14.45
N GLU A 132 -3.46 -18.61 -15.70
CA GLU A 132 -3.65 -19.55 -16.79
C GLU A 132 -2.65 -19.27 -17.91
N GLU A 133 -2.64 -20.10 -18.95
CA GLU A 133 -1.83 -19.87 -20.14
C GLU A 133 -2.17 -18.51 -20.78
N TRP A 134 -1.13 -17.74 -21.06
CA TRP A 134 -1.28 -16.40 -21.62
C TRP A 134 -1.54 -16.46 -23.13
N THR A 135 -2.74 -16.06 -23.55
CA THR A 135 -3.22 -16.16 -24.94
C THR A 135 -3.70 -14.84 -25.52
N VAL A 136 -3.93 -13.80 -24.70
CA VAL A 136 -4.45 -12.51 -25.12
C VAL A 136 -3.35 -11.45 -25.03
N ALA A 137 -3.15 -10.64 -26.08
CA ALA A 137 -2.13 -9.61 -26.15
C ALA A 137 -0.73 -10.15 -25.81
N THR A 138 -0.35 -11.21 -26.49
CA THR A 138 0.90 -11.96 -26.28
C THR A 138 2.12 -11.32 -26.99
N GLY A 139 1.94 -10.16 -27.60
CA GLY A 139 3.00 -9.46 -28.33
C GLY A 139 2.87 -9.53 -29.86
N PRO A 140 3.91 -9.07 -30.59
CA PRO A 140 5.17 -8.58 -30.02
C PRO A 140 5.02 -7.18 -29.39
N TYR A 141 5.60 -6.99 -28.20
CA TYR A 141 5.77 -5.69 -27.56
C TYR A 141 7.24 -5.49 -27.17
N LEU A 142 7.71 -4.25 -27.25
CA LEU A 142 9.01 -3.86 -26.76
C LEU A 142 8.83 -2.61 -25.88
N PHE A 143 9.29 -2.69 -24.65
CA PHE A 143 9.24 -1.59 -23.68
C PHE A 143 10.65 -1.25 -23.24
N GLU A 144 11.04 0.01 -23.42
CA GLU A 144 12.26 0.58 -22.87
C GLU A 144 11.87 1.30 -21.58
N VAL A 145 12.15 0.69 -20.42
CA VAL A 145 11.75 1.23 -19.12
C VAL A 145 12.64 2.41 -18.75
N PRO A 146 12.10 3.61 -18.51
CA PRO A 146 12.92 4.74 -18.07
C PRO A 146 13.62 4.50 -16.74
N ASP A 147 14.73 5.20 -16.47
CA ASP A 147 15.59 5.03 -15.29
C ASP A 147 14.88 5.29 -13.94
N ASP A 148 13.74 5.97 -13.94
CA ASP A 148 12.94 6.33 -12.78
C ASP A 148 11.55 5.66 -12.76
N CYS A 149 11.33 4.66 -13.62
CA CYS A 149 10.04 4.03 -13.82
C CYS A 149 10.10 2.51 -13.73
N TYR A 150 8.91 1.92 -13.62
CA TYR A 150 8.67 0.48 -13.65
C TYR A 150 7.66 0.11 -14.72
N LEU A 151 7.83 -1.04 -15.33
CA LEU A 151 6.79 -1.69 -16.13
C LEU A 151 6.03 -2.69 -15.25
N VAL A 152 4.71 -2.58 -15.21
CA VAL A 152 3.88 -3.42 -14.36
C VAL A 152 2.79 -4.13 -15.16
N LEU A 153 2.52 -5.41 -14.85
CA LEU A 153 1.48 -6.22 -15.48
C LEU A 153 0.59 -6.88 -14.43
N GLY A 154 -0.63 -7.24 -14.83
CA GLY A 154 -1.50 -8.07 -14.00
C GLY A 154 -1.16 -9.54 -14.11
N ASP A 155 -1.37 -10.34 -13.06
CA ASP A 155 -1.13 -11.77 -13.03
C ASP A 155 -2.13 -12.53 -13.92
N ASN A 156 -3.37 -12.04 -14.00
CA ASN A 156 -4.38 -12.51 -14.95
C ASN A 156 -4.16 -11.85 -16.33
N ARG A 157 -3.12 -12.29 -17.05
CA ARG A 157 -2.68 -11.72 -18.33
C ARG A 157 -3.77 -11.58 -19.37
N ASN A 158 -4.72 -12.51 -19.38
CA ASN A 158 -5.80 -12.55 -20.37
C ASN A 158 -6.94 -11.56 -20.05
N ASP A 159 -7.05 -11.10 -18.79
CA ASP A 159 -8.08 -10.17 -18.33
C ASP A 159 -7.49 -9.09 -17.40
N SER A 160 -6.46 -8.39 -17.88
CA SER A 160 -5.82 -7.29 -17.16
C SER A 160 -5.70 -6.05 -18.04
N TRP A 161 -6.25 -4.95 -17.56
CA TRP A 161 -5.95 -3.62 -18.06
C TRP A 161 -4.66 -3.13 -17.38
N ASP A 162 -3.53 -3.23 -18.10
CA ASP A 162 -2.21 -2.92 -17.58
C ASP A 162 -1.35 -2.17 -18.62
N ALA A 163 -0.06 -2.03 -18.36
CA ALA A 163 0.90 -1.26 -19.16
C ALA A 163 0.88 -1.59 -20.67
N ARG A 164 0.40 -2.77 -21.06
CA ARG A 164 0.26 -3.13 -22.48
C ARG A 164 -0.76 -2.24 -23.21
N TYR A 165 -1.75 -1.72 -22.48
CA TYR A 165 -2.89 -0.98 -23.03
C TYR A 165 -2.91 0.51 -22.68
N TRP A 166 -2.21 0.93 -21.61
CA TRP A 166 -2.22 2.32 -21.13
C TRP A 166 -1.57 3.28 -22.12
N ASP A 167 -1.93 4.55 -22.05
CA ASP A 167 -1.27 5.61 -22.81
C ASP A 167 0.11 5.89 -22.20
N ASN A 168 0.19 6.06 -20.88
CA ASN A 168 1.43 6.14 -20.12
C ASN A 168 1.83 4.75 -19.63
N LYS A 169 2.78 4.11 -20.33
CA LYS A 169 3.16 2.71 -20.11
C LYS A 169 3.86 2.42 -18.79
N TYR A 170 4.38 3.44 -18.11
CA TYR A 170 5.32 3.27 -17.02
C TYR A 170 4.82 3.92 -15.74
N VAL A 171 5.10 3.29 -14.61
CA VAL A 171 4.81 3.81 -13.27
C VAL A 171 6.08 4.43 -12.71
N SER A 172 6.04 5.72 -12.40
CA SER A 172 7.17 6.42 -11.76
C SER A 172 7.41 5.90 -10.35
N ILE A 173 8.68 5.90 -9.93
CA ILE A 173 9.11 5.49 -8.58
C ILE A 173 8.47 6.35 -7.47
N ASP A 174 8.01 7.56 -7.81
CA ASP A 174 7.39 8.49 -6.86
C ASP A 174 5.87 8.29 -6.70
N LYS A 175 5.27 7.36 -7.42
CA LYS A 175 3.81 7.10 -7.48
C LYS A 175 3.39 5.87 -6.70
#